data_5f6194c6a8532a194577e71cb6cbf811
#
_entry.id   5f6194c6a8532a194577e71cb6cbf811
#
_cell.length_a   1.000
_cell.length_b   1.000
_cell.length_c   1.000
_cell.angle_alpha   90.00
_cell.angle_beta   90.00
_cell.angle_gamma   90.00
#
_symmetry.space_group_name_H-M   'P 1'
#
loop_
_entity.id
_entity.type
_entity.pdbx_description
1 polymer ?
#
loop_
_entity_poly.entity_id
_entity_poly.type
_entity_poly.pdbx_seq_one_letter_code
_entity_poly.pdbx_strand_id
1 'polypeptide(L)'
;DATAETNIIQDPEAADRVFHSGADVPMVGLDVTHQCLLGSDATAQWRQQAAPTGVRTFLADIADFSIAANLHADARLFSAGMPLHDPLAAAVALDPSLVECFDLPMKVETETGDFHGTRGRTIGDPAGLIDPSAPRVHVALTVDHDRFITDFTWRIAQLAGD
;
A
#
# COMPACT_ATOMS: atom_id res chain seq x y z
N ASP A 1 9.84 11.50 0.28
CA ASP A 1 10.76 12.06 -0.71
C ASP A 1 10.07 12.18 -2.07
N ALA A 2 10.67 12.96 -2.97
CA ALA A 2 10.07 13.20 -4.30
C ALA A 2 10.04 11.96 -5.21
N THR A 3 10.90 10.99 -4.97
CA THR A 3 11.07 9.81 -5.86
C THR A 3 11.00 8.47 -5.13
N ALA A 4 10.99 8.48 -3.80
CA ALA A 4 11.03 7.28 -2.99
C ALA A 4 9.79 7.18 -2.10
N GLU A 5 9.27 5.97 -1.99
CA GLU A 5 8.24 5.62 -1.01
C GLU A 5 8.83 5.70 0.41
N THR A 6 7.99 5.98 1.41
CA THR A 6 8.40 6.26 2.79
C THR A 6 9.17 5.10 3.43
N ASN A 7 8.71 3.86 3.28
CA ASN A 7 9.38 2.70 3.87
C ASN A 7 10.73 2.42 3.19
N ILE A 8 10.77 2.57 1.87
CA ILE A 8 12.00 2.34 1.09
C ILE A 8 13.08 3.37 1.44
N ILE A 9 12.73 4.67 1.59
CA ILE A 9 13.72 5.71 1.89
C ILE A 9 14.27 5.63 3.32
N GLN A 10 13.58 4.95 4.24
CA GLN A 10 14.09 4.73 5.60
C GLN A 10 15.34 3.84 5.62
N ASP A 11 15.39 2.82 4.75
CA ASP A 11 16.55 1.94 4.61
C ASP A 11 16.58 1.34 3.19
N PRO A 12 17.07 2.09 2.20
CA PRO A 12 17.14 1.63 0.81
C PRO A 12 17.99 0.38 0.62
N GLU A 13 19.07 0.25 1.40
CA GLU A 13 19.98 -0.90 1.36
C GLU A 13 19.29 -2.17 1.86
N ALA A 14 18.45 -2.07 2.90
CA ALA A 14 17.66 -3.20 3.38
C ALA A 14 16.61 -3.60 2.35
N ALA A 15 15.92 -2.64 1.75
CA ALA A 15 14.92 -2.89 0.71
C ALA A 15 15.57 -3.57 -0.52
N ASP A 16 16.72 -3.10 -0.97
CA ASP A 16 17.47 -3.71 -2.07
C ASP A 16 17.86 -5.16 -1.76
N ARG A 17 18.30 -5.42 -0.52
CA ARG A 17 18.60 -6.77 -0.04
C ARG A 17 17.39 -7.70 -0.07
N VAL A 18 16.20 -7.21 0.30
CA VAL A 18 14.97 -7.99 0.24
C VAL A 18 14.68 -8.40 -1.19
N PHE A 19 14.76 -7.47 -2.15
CA PHE A 19 14.52 -7.76 -3.57
C PHE A 19 15.52 -8.76 -4.14
N HIS A 20 16.76 -8.80 -3.62
CA HIS A 20 17.82 -9.73 -4.04
C HIS A 20 17.92 -11.00 -3.18
N SER A 21 17.01 -11.20 -2.22
CA SER A 21 17.09 -12.34 -1.29
C SER A 21 16.74 -13.69 -1.92
N GLY A 22 16.03 -13.71 -3.05
CA GLY A 22 15.45 -14.92 -3.64
C GLY A 22 14.22 -15.44 -2.90
N ALA A 23 13.71 -14.69 -1.89
CA ALA A 23 12.42 -15.00 -1.27
C ALA A 23 11.26 -14.70 -2.23
N ASP A 24 10.11 -15.30 -1.96
CA ASP A 24 8.86 -14.95 -2.62
C ASP A 24 8.37 -13.60 -2.08
N VAL A 25 8.54 -12.55 -2.87
CA VAL A 25 8.26 -11.16 -2.46
C VAL A 25 7.21 -10.54 -3.36
N PRO A 26 5.95 -10.43 -2.92
CA PRO A 26 4.98 -9.56 -3.55
C PRO A 26 5.24 -8.09 -3.15
N MET A 27 5.46 -7.23 -4.12
CA MET A 27 5.61 -5.78 -3.93
C MET A 27 4.29 -5.09 -4.28
N VAL A 28 3.68 -4.43 -3.29
CA VAL A 28 2.46 -3.65 -3.46
C VAL A 28 2.81 -2.16 -3.35
N GLY A 29 3.00 -1.52 -4.49
CA GLY A 29 3.47 -0.13 -4.58
C GLY A 29 2.38 0.92 -4.37
N LEU A 30 2.78 2.20 -4.27
CA LEU A 30 1.85 3.33 -4.08
C LEU A 30 0.89 3.51 -5.27
N ASP A 31 1.33 3.20 -6.46
CA ASP A 31 0.53 3.22 -7.68
C ASP A 31 -0.68 2.28 -7.62
N VAL A 32 -0.57 1.20 -6.87
CA VAL A 32 -1.66 0.25 -6.62
C VAL A 32 -2.46 0.65 -5.38
N THR A 33 -1.80 0.98 -4.27
CA THR A 33 -2.50 1.31 -3.02
C THR A 33 -3.31 2.61 -3.09
N HIS A 34 -2.90 3.58 -3.90
CA HIS A 34 -3.66 4.81 -4.15
C HIS A 34 -4.97 4.55 -4.92
N GLN A 35 -5.15 3.39 -5.51
CA GLN A 35 -6.42 3.00 -6.11
C GLN A 35 -7.44 2.54 -5.06
N CYS A 36 -6.99 2.18 -3.85
CA CYS A 36 -7.81 1.63 -2.78
C CYS A 36 -8.07 2.67 -1.69
N LEU A 37 -9.01 3.58 -1.95
CA LEU A 37 -9.37 4.65 -1.03
C LEU A 37 -10.59 4.27 -0.19
N LEU A 38 -10.50 4.46 1.13
CA LEU A 38 -11.60 4.31 2.06
C LEU A 38 -12.31 5.67 2.25
N GLY A 39 -13.54 5.76 1.80
CA GLY A 39 -14.35 6.97 1.93
C GLY A 39 -15.12 7.07 3.26
N SER A 40 -15.64 8.26 3.55
CA SER A 40 -16.41 8.54 4.78
C SER A 40 -17.79 7.84 4.82
N ASP A 41 -18.28 7.33 3.71
CA ASP A 41 -19.47 6.50 3.65
C ASP A 41 -19.29 5.16 4.39
N ALA A 42 -18.11 4.55 4.30
CA ALA A 42 -17.77 3.34 5.04
C ALA A 42 -17.75 3.59 6.56
N THR A 43 -17.14 4.69 7.01
CA THR A 43 -17.08 5.04 8.43
C THR A 43 -18.47 5.37 8.99
N ALA A 44 -19.31 6.04 8.20
CA ALA A 44 -20.70 6.31 8.56
C ALA A 44 -21.50 5.01 8.72
N GLN A 45 -21.31 4.04 7.82
CA GLN A 45 -21.94 2.71 7.92
C GLN A 45 -21.49 1.96 9.18
N TRP A 46 -20.21 1.98 9.51
CA TRP A 46 -19.70 1.36 10.74
C TRP A 46 -20.34 1.95 11.99
N ARG A 47 -20.50 3.28 12.06
CA ARG A 47 -21.15 3.95 13.19
C ARG A 47 -22.63 3.59 13.36
N GLN A 48 -23.37 3.45 12.27
CA GLN A 48 -24.78 3.07 12.32
C GLN A 48 -24.99 1.68 12.96
N GLN A 49 -24.01 0.80 12.90
CA GLN A 49 -24.07 -0.55 13.42
C GLN A 49 -23.31 -0.72 14.76
N ALA A 50 -22.74 0.34 15.29
CA ALA A 50 -21.86 0.30 16.47
C ALA A 50 -22.58 0.74 17.75
N ALA A 51 -22.15 0.18 18.89
CA ALA A 51 -22.40 0.79 20.19
C ALA A 51 -21.61 2.10 20.31
N PRO A 52 -22.10 3.11 21.07
CA PRO A 52 -21.46 4.44 21.14
C PRO A 52 -19.98 4.41 21.61
N THR A 53 -19.56 3.39 22.34
CA THR A 53 -18.19 3.21 22.87
C THR A 53 -17.51 1.95 22.35
N GLY A 54 -18.07 1.33 21.33
CA GLY A 54 -17.55 0.06 20.78
C GLY A 54 -16.34 0.24 19.87
N VAL A 55 -15.65 -0.88 19.59
CA VAL A 55 -14.47 -0.94 18.69
C VAL A 55 -14.77 -0.35 17.32
N ARG A 56 -15.96 -0.58 16.77
CA ARG A 56 -16.36 -0.04 15.45
C ARG A 56 -16.40 1.49 15.45
N THR A 57 -16.91 2.11 16.54
CA THR A 57 -16.93 3.57 16.68
C THR A 57 -15.50 4.10 16.73
N PHE A 58 -14.63 3.47 17.52
CA PHE A 58 -13.21 3.83 17.59
C PHE A 58 -12.50 3.72 16.23
N LEU A 59 -12.73 2.64 15.49
CA LEU A 59 -12.14 2.47 14.15
C LEU A 59 -12.68 3.50 13.16
N ALA A 60 -13.96 3.83 13.24
CA ALA A 60 -14.54 4.89 12.42
C ALA A 60 -13.93 6.27 12.74
N ASP A 61 -13.66 6.56 14.03
CA ASP A 61 -13.02 7.82 14.45
C ASP A 61 -11.59 7.92 13.93
N ILE A 62 -10.79 6.84 14.02
CA ILE A 62 -9.43 6.79 13.46
C ILE A 62 -9.46 6.98 11.95
N ALA A 63 -10.37 6.29 11.25
CA ALA A 63 -10.47 6.38 9.81
C ALA A 63 -10.89 7.79 9.37
N ASP A 64 -11.86 8.42 10.02
CA ASP A 64 -12.25 9.79 9.71
C ASP A 64 -11.12 10.80 9.97
N PHE A 65 -10.35 10.61 11.05
CA PHE A 65 -9.16 11.42 11.30
C PHE A 65 -8.15 11.27 10.15
N SER A 66 -7.90 10.03 9.71
CA SER A 66 -6.95 9.74 8.63
C SER A 66 -7.46 10.26 7.28
N ILE A 67 -8.75 10.15 6.99
CA ILE A 67 -9.39 10.73 5.79
C ILE A 67 -9.17 12.24 5.77
N ALA A 68 -9.45 12.93 6.88
CA ALA A 68 -9.26 14.37 6.98
C ALA A 68 -7.81 14.79 6.83
N ALA A 69 -6.87 14.05 7.44
CA ALA A 69 -5.45 14.31 7.34
C ALA A 69 -4.92 14.15 5.91
N ASN A 70 -5.31 13.07 5.21
CA ASN A 70 -4.93 12.85 3.80
C ASN A 70 -5.53 13.93 2.88
N LEU A 71 -6.80 14.27 3.06
CA LEU A 71 -7.45 15.34 2.31
C LEU A 71 -6.72 16.69 2.50
N HIS A 72 -6.28 16.98 3.72
CA HIS A 72 -5.53 18.20 4.01
C HIS A 72 -4.12 18.17 3.38
N ALA A 73 -3.49 17.00 3.33
CA ALA A 73 -2.16 16.84 2.73
C ALA A 73 -2.17 17.01 1.21
N ASP A 74 -3.08 16.36 0.49
CA ASP A 74 -3.29 16.56 -0.94
C ASP A 74 -4.73 16.22 -1.37
N ALA A 75 -5.56 17.25 -1.47
CA ALA A 75 -6.96 17.09 -1.88
C ALA A 75 -7.14 16.59 -3.33
N ARG A 76 -6.13 16.71 -4.19
CA ARG A 76 -6.19 16.21 -5.57
C ARG A 76 -6.12 14.68 -5.61
N LEU A 77 -5.35 14.07 -4.70
CA LEU A 77 -5.17 12.64 -4.62
C LEU A 77 -6.23 11.98 -3.70
N PHE A 78 -6.59 12.65 -2.60
CA PHE A 78 -7.33 12.03 -1.50
C PHE A 78 -8.73 12.61 -1.30
N SER A 79 -9.31 13.27 -2.31
CA SER A 79 -10.69 13.78 -2.23
C SER A 79 -11.73 12.69 -2.05
N ALA A 80 -11.48 11.46 -2.47
CA ALA A 80 -12.39 10.33 -2.33
C ALA A 80 -12.20 9.52 -1.04
N GLY A 81 -11.12 9.77 -0.27
CA GLY A 81 -10.84 9.03 0.96
C GLY A 81 -9.36 8.89 1.29
N MET A 82 -9.06 8.07 2.29
CA MET A 82 -7.68 7.72 2.66
C MET A 82 -7.22 6.44 1.95
N PRO A 83 -5.96 6.35 1.51
CA PRO A 83 -5.42 5.11 0.94
C PRO A 83 -5.21 4.03 2.02
N LEU A 84 -5.58 2.80 1.66
CA LEU A 84 -5.41 1.62 2.52
C LEU A 84 -4.10 0.88 2.18
N HIS A 85 -2.95 1.50 2.46
CA HIS A 85 -1.62 0.95 2.11
C HIS A 85 -1.36 -0.41 2.74
N ASP A 86 -1.18 -0.46 4.04
CA ASP A 86 -0.87 -1.67 4.80
C ASP A 86 -2.02 -2.69 4.76
N PRO A 87 -3.31 -2.27 4.86
CA PRO A 87 -4.41 -3.21 4.73
C PRO A 87 -4.43 -3.95 3.39
N LEU A 88 -4.14 -3.26 2.28
CA LEU A 88 -4.07 -3.92 0.98
C LEU A 88 -2.89 -4.89 0.90
N ALA A 89 -1.70 -4.50 1.35
CA ALA A 89 -0.54 -5.37 1.36
C ALA A 89 -0.79 -6.64 2.20
N ALA A 90 -1.42 -6.49 3.38
CA ALA A 90 -1.83 -7.63 4.21
C ALA A 90 -2.88 -8.51 3.52
N ALA A 91 -3.85 -7.91 2.83
CA ALA A 91 -4.88 -8.66 2.09
C ALA A 91 -4.27 -9.45 0.93
N VAL A 92 -3.31 -8.88 0.19
CA VAL A 92 -2.59 -9.57 -0.90
C VAL A 92 -1.77 -10.75 -0.37
N ALA A 93 -1.16 -10.62 0.81
CA ALA A 93 -0.47 -11.74 1.45
C ALA A 93 -1.41 -12.91 1.81
N LEU A 94 -2.69 -12.64 2.10
CA LEU A 94 -3.72 -13.64 2.38
C LEU A 94 -4.40 -14.17 1.12
N ASP A 95 -4.56 -13.31 0.14
CA ASP A 95 -5.22 -13.63 -1.14
C ASP A 95 -4.51 -12.89 -2.29
N PRO A 96 -3.48 -13.51 -2.88
CA PRO A 96 -2.72 -12.92 -3.99
C PRO A 96 -3.57 -12.62 -5.23
N SER A 97 -4.75 -13.23 -5.36
CA SER A 97 -5.65 -13.00 -6.50
C SER A 97 -6.31 -11.62 -6.51
N LEU A 98 -6.09 -10.81 -5.46
CA LEU A 98 -6.52 -9.41 -5.43
C LEU A 98 -5.75 -8.50 -6.37
N VAL A 99 -4.57 -8.92 -6.81
CA VAL A 99 -3.69 -8.11 -7.67
C VAL A 99 -3.21 -8.91 -8.88
N GLU A 100 -2.90 -8.21 -9.96
CA GLU A 100 -2.13 -8.79 -11.05
C GLU A 100 -0.69 -8.32 -10.94
N CYS A 101 0.23 -9.28 -10.90
CA CYS A 101 1.65 -9.01 -10.74
C CYS A 101 2.41 -9.22 -12.05
N PHE A 102 3.50 -8.46 -12.19
CA PHE A 102 4.54 -8.68 -13.17
C PHE A 102 5.80 -9.16 -12.47
N ASP A 103 6.36 -10.28 -12.93
CA ASP A 103 7.59 -10.84 -12.37
C ASP A 103 8.79 -10.21 -13.06
N LEU A 104 9.54 -9.42 -12.34
CA LEU A 104 10.74 -8.76 -12.87
C LEU A 104 11.80 -8.54 -11.80
N PRO A 105 13.08 -8.45 -12.21
CA PRO A 105 14.13 -8.01 -11.31
C PRO A 105 13.87 -6.59 -10.82
N MET A 106 14.04 -6.37 -9.53
CA MET A 106 13.91 -5.06 -8.90
C MET A 106 15.23 -4.63 -8.30
N LYS A 107 15.48 -3.34 -8.34
CA LYS A 107 16.61 -2.71 -7.68
C LYS A 107 16.14 -1.46 -6.93
N VAL A 108 16.82 -1.12 -5.85
CA VAL A 108 16.68 0.16 -5.17
C VAL A 108 17.91 1.02 -5.44
N GLU A 109 17.70 2.30 -5.71
CA GLU A 109 18.81 3.27 -5.82
C GLU A 109 19.37 3.56 -4.42
N THR A 110 20.60 3.14 -4.19
CA THR A 110 21.28 3.24 -2.87
C THR A 110 22.44 4.25 -2.87
N GLU A 111 22.76 4.88 -3.99
CA GLU A 111 23.87 5.83 -4.08
C GLU A 111 23.73 6.99 -3.09
N THR A 112 24.87 7.36 -2.46
CA THR A 112 24.94 8.40 -1.40
C THR A 112 25.82 9.48 -1.92
N GLY A 113 26.33 9.97 -2.61
CA GLY A 113 27.25 11.04 -3.06
C GLY A 113 26.52 12.30 -3.46
N ASP A 114 26.81 12.78 -4.65
CA ASP A 114 26.11 13.90 -5.27
C ASP A 114 24.67 13.50 -5.56
N PHE A 115 23.85 13.62 -4.52
CA PHE A 115 22.49 13.15 -4.52
C PHE A 115 21.61 13.93 -5.49
N HIS A 116 21.14 13.27 -6.53
CA HIS A 116 20.27 13.85 -7.54
C HIS A 116 18.78 13.66 -7.22
N GLY A 117 18.42 13.35 -5.96
CA GLY A 117 17.03 13.15 -5.53
C GLY A 117 16.45 11.80 -5.92
N THR A 118 17.28 10.78 -6.20
CA THR A 118 16.80 9.44 -6.64
C THR A 118 17.05 8.32 -5.65
N ARG A 119 17.77 8.58 -4.54
CA ARG A 119 18.00 7.58 -3.50
C ARG A 119 16.67 7.04 -2.94
N GLY A 120 16.58 5.72 -2.81
CA GLY A 120 15.36 5.02 -2.40
C GLY A 120 14.34 4.80 -3.51
N ARG A 121 14.64 5.21 -4.75
CA ARG A 121 13.79 4.88 -5.89
C ARG A 121 13.85 3.39 -6.20
N THR A 122 12.69 2.76 -6.34
CA THR A 122 12.56 1.40 -6.85
C THR A 122 12.61 1.39 -8.38
N ILE A 123 13.39 0.49 -8.95
CA ILE A 123 13.65 0.40 -10.39
C ILE A 123 13.36 -1.02 -10.83
N GLY A 124 12.39 -1.19 -11.73
CA GLY A 124 12.14 -2.46 -12.39
C GLY A 124 13.02 -2.63 -13.63
N ASP A 125 13.57 -3.82 -13.80
CA ASP A 125 14.44 -4.18 -14.93
C ASP A 125 13.83 -5.32 -15.78
N PRO A 126 12.73 -5.08 -16.50
CA PRO A 126 12.05 -6.13 -17.25
C PRO A 126 12.90 -6.75 -18.36
N ALA A 127 13.91 -6.03 -18.84
CA ALA A 127 14.81 -6.49 -19.89
C ALA A 127 16.10 -7.15 -19.37
N GLY A 128 16.34 -7.14 -18.04
CA GLY A 128 17.55 -7.69 -17.43
C GLY A 128 18.83 -6.96 -17.84
N LEU A 129 18.75 -5.63 -18.00
CA LEU A 129 19.88 -4.82 -18.46
C LEU A 129 20.86 -4.48 -17.32
N ILE A 130 20.35 -4.43 -16.09
CA ILE A 130 21.16 -4.12 -14.89
C ILE A 130 21.81 -5.40 -14.37
N ASP A 131 21.00 -6.42 -14.06
CA ASP A 131 21.44 -7.74 -13.63
C ASP A 131 20.49 -8.82 -14.16
N PRO A 132 20.83 -9.50 -15.25
CA PRO A 132 20.00 -10.56 -15.83
C PRO A 132 19.87 -11.79 -14.93
N SER A 133 20.70 -11.93 -13.90
CA SER A 133 20.68 -13.05 -12.95
C SER A 133 19.91 -12.74 -11.66
N ALA A 134 19.47 -11.49 -11.46
CA ALA A 134 18.76 -11.08 -10.26
C ALA A 134 17.45 -11.86 -10.08
N PRO A 135 17.07 -12.19 -8.83
CA PRO A 135 15.78 -12.80 -8.54
C PRO A 135 14.62 -11.92 -9.02
N ARG A 136 13.49 -12.55 -9.31
CA ARG A 136 12.29 -11.83 -9.70
C ARG A 136 11.44 -11.52 -8.47
N VAL A 137 10.86 -10.33 -8.48
CA VAL A 137 9.90 -9.82 -7.51
C VAL A 137 8.54 -9.78 -8.19
N HIS A 138 7.49 -10.17 -7.49
CA HIS A 138 6.10 -10.09 -7.97
C HIS A 138 5.57 -8.67 -7.78
N VAL A 139 5.75 -7.82 -8.78
CA VAL A 139 5.33 -6.41 -8.71
C VAL A 139 3.86 -6.28 -9.09
N ALA A 140 3.02 -5.90 -8.13
CA ALA A 140 1.62 -5.62 -8.39
C ALA A 140 1.46 -4.38 -9.26
N LEU A 141 0.64 -4.45 -10.31
CA LEU A 141 0.37 -3.34 -11.23
C LEU A 141 -1.12 -2.96 -11.26
N THR A 142 -2.01 -3.91 -11.02
CA THR A 142 -3.45 -3.67 -10.92
C THR A 142 -4.01 -4.31 -9.68
N VAL A 143 -5.19 -3.85 -9.24
CA VAL A 143 -5.89 -4.38 -8.06
C VAL A 143 -7.39 -4.49 -8.34
N ASP A 144 -8.02 -5.55 -7.86
CA ASP A 144 -9.47 -5.66 -7.77
C ASP A 144 -9.96 -4.80 -6.59
N HIS A 145 -10.04 -3.48 -6.86
CA HIS A 145 -10.42 -2.46 -5.90
C HIS A 145 -11.78 -2.77 -5.23
N ASP A 146 -12.81 -3.06 -6.03
CA ASP A 146 -14.17 -3.24 -5.53
C ASP A 146 -14.25 -4.44 -4.58
N ARG A 147 -13.60 -5.54 -4.93
CA ARG A 147 -13.52 -6.73 -4.09
C ARG A 147 -12.76 -6.44 -2.80
N PHE A 148 -11.60 -5.78 -2.87
CA PHE A 148 -10.81 -5.46 -1.69
C PHE A 148 -11.56 -4.52 -0.74
N ILE A 149 -12.10 -3.40 -1.22
CA ILE A 149 -12.83 -2.44 -0.37
C ILE A 149 -14.07 -3.08 0.25
N THR A 150 -14.81 -3.88 -0.52
CA THR A 150 -15.99 -4.59 -0.02
C THR A 150 -15.62 -5.56 1.11
N ASP A 151 -14.60 -6.40 0.90
CA ASP A 151 -14.15 -7.37 1.91
C ASP A 151 -13.58 -6.69 3.15
N PHE A 152 -12.75 -5.66 2.98
CA PHE A 152 -12.19 -4.88 4.09
C PHE A 152 -13.29 -4.23 4.93
N THR A 153 -14.22 -3.53 4.28
CA THR A 153 -15.32 -2.84 4.96
C THR A 153 -16.21 -3.82 5.69
N TRP A 154 -16.51 -4.95 5.07
CA TRP A 154 -17.30 -6.02 5.68
C TRP A 154 -16.60 -6.63 6.90
N ARG A 155 -15.31 -6.93 6.82
CA ARG A 155 -14.54 -7.48 7.95
C ARG A 155 -14.53 -6.54 9.15
N ILE A 156 -14.32 -5.24 8.93
CA ILE A 156 -14.41 -4.25 10.01
C ILE A 156 -15.81 -4.23 10.63
N ALA A 157 -16.85 -4.31 9.81
CA ALA A 157 -18.24 -4.37 10.29
C ALA A 157 -18.55 -5.66 11.09
N GLN A 158 -17.80 -6.74 10.89
CA GLN A 158 -17.94 -7.98 11.67
C GLN A 158 -17.14 -7.95 12.98
N LEU A 159 -16.19 -7.04 13.14
CA LEU A 159 -15.51 -6.88 14.42
C LEU A 159 -16.55 -6.53 15.48
N ALA A 160 -16.63 -7.39 16.47
CA ALA A 160 -17.71 -7.58 17.41
C ALA A 160 -18.46 -6.31 17.78
N GLY A 161 -19.78 -6.37 17.62
CA GLY A 161 -20.70 -5.45 18.23
C GLY A 161 -20.76 -5.74 19.73
N ASP A 162 -19.83 -5.22 20.47
CA ASP A 162 -19.87 -5.18 21.92
C ASP A 162 -19.95 -3.73 22.38
#